data_9eba9d89cf68d25aaea41e17bd27f691
#
_entry.id   9eba9d89cf68d25aaea41e17bd27f691
#
_cell.length_a   1.000
_cell.length_b   1.000
_cell.length_c   1.000
_cell.angle_alpha   90.00
_cell.angle_beta   90.00
_cell.angle_gamma   90.00
#
_symmetry.space_group_name_H-M   'P 1'
#
loop_
_entity.id
_entity.type
_entity.pdbx_description
1 polymer ?
#
loop_
_entity_poly.entity_id
_entity_poly.type
_entity_poly.pdbx_seq_one_letter_code
_entity_poly.pdbx_strand_id
1 'polypeptide(L)'
;SDHCQVADGNYKFKNAENLANEYHIYGFLWTADEIKFFIDGECFAAYTKDTLARMGYKGDFDDTVNILFDNQLITSSSPVANEEKTNTIENNEGSLPAEYSVEYVRLYQKQGDVLVLETPADGQ
;
A
#
# COMPACT_ATOMS: atom_id res chain seq x y z
N SER A 1 -1.27 -15.96 -13.73
CA SER A 1 -2.41 -16.33 -13.13
C SER A 1 -2.59 -15.94 -11.69
N ASP A 2 -3.69 -16.11 -11.23
CA ASP A 2 -4.49 -15.34 -10.33
C ASP A 2 -4.64 -15.93 -8.92
N HIS A 3 -3.54 -16.38 -8.34
CA HIS A 3 -3.55 -16.90 -6.98
C HIS A 3 -3.30 -15.83 -5.92
N CYS A 4 -3.88 -14.67 -6.14
CA CYS A 4 -3.86 -13.60 -5.17
C CYS A 4 -4.92 -13.89 -4.10
N GLN A 5 -4.51 -14.20 -2.92
CA GLN A 5 -5.42 -14.45 -1.82
C GLN A 5 -6.04 -13.14 -1.32
N VAL A 6 -7.25 -13.24 -0.79
CA VAL A 6 -7.85 -12.12 -0.06
C VAL A 6 -6.96 -11.80 1.14
N ALA A 7 -6.63 -10.54 1.32
CA ALA A 7 -5.78 -10.13 2.43
C ALA A 7 -6.48 -10.41 3.78
N ASP A 8 -5.92 -11.29 4.54
CA ASP A 8 -6.32 -11.55 5.91
C ASP A 8 -5.36 -10.96 6.95
N GLY A 9 -4.38 -10.19 6.46
CA GLY A 9 -3.34 -9.59 7.31
C GLY A 9 -2.20 -10.53 7.68
N ASN A 10 -2.26 -11.77 7.24
CA ASN A 10 -1.27 -12.80 7.62
C ASN A 10 -0.35 -13.22 6.48
N TYR A 11 -0.34 -12.50 5.38
CA TYR A 11 0.52 -12.83 4.26
C TYR A 11 2.00 -12.72 4.63
N LYS A 12 2.75 -13.78 4.35
CA LYS A 12 4.20 -13.82 4.57
C LYS A 12 4.93 -13.77 3.24
N PHE A 13 5.69 -12.71 3.05
CA PHE A 13 6.53 -12.56 1.88
C PHE A 13 7.71 -13.52 1.92
N LYS A 14 8.16 -13.97 0.74
CA LYS A 14 9.30 -14.87 0.61
C LYS A 14 10.61 -14.27 1.13
N ASN A 15 10.77 -12.94 0.99
CA ASN A 15 11.96 -12.19 1.38
C ASN A 15 11.61 -11.10 2.40
N ALA A 16 10.74 -11.40 3.35
CA ALA A 16 10.24 -10.40 4.30
C ALA A 16 11.35 -9.71 5.10
N GLU A 17 12.42 -10.42 5.41
CA GLU A 17 13.55 -9.88 6.15
C GLU A 17 14.31 -8.78 5.41
N ASN A 18 14.21 -8.73 4.10
CA ASN A 18 14.95 -7.78 3.26
C ASN A 18 14.13 -6.57 2.82
N LEU A 19 12.84 -6.50 3.15
CA LEU A 19 11.95 -5.43 2.68
C LEU A 19 12.45 -4.03 3.06
N ALA A 20 13.09 -3.89 4.20
CA ALA A 20 13.59 -2.60 4.68
C ALA A 20 15.00 -2.25 4.17
N ASN A 21 15.73 -3.22 3.62
CA ASN A 21 17.15 -3.07 3.30
C ASN A 21 17.44 -2.93 1.82
N GLU A 22 16.46 -3.14 0.97
CA GLU A 22 16.60 -3.17 -0.47
C GLU A 22 15.45 -2.39 -1.14
N TYR A 23 15.68 -1.96 -2.38
CA TYR A 23 14.59 -1.46 -3.20
C TYR A 23 13.69 -2.60 -3.65
N HIS A 24 12.39 -2.38 -3.60
CA HIS A 24 11.38 -3.31 -4.06
C HIS A 24 10.36 -2.59 -4.95
N ILE A 25 9.75 -3.33 -5.85
CA ILE A 25 8.68 -2.80 -6.70
C ILE A 25 7.36 -3.07 -6.01
N TYR A 26 6.71 -2.00 -5.58
CA TYR A 26 5.36 -2.03 -5.01
C TYR A 26 4.36 -1.76 -6.11
N GLY A 27 3.53 -2.76 -6.41
CA GLY A 27 2.55 -2.69 -7.48
C GLY A 27 1.13 -2.54 -6.94
N PHE A 28 0.33 -1.80 -7.68
CA PHE A 28 -1.07 -1.60 -7.39
C PHE A 28 -1.86 -1.71 -8.68
N LEU A 29 -2.73 -2.71 -8.77
CA LEU A 29 -3.69 -2.85 -9.85
C LEU A 29 -5.04 -2.32 -9.39
N TRP A 30 -5.58 -1.37 -10.13
CA TRP A 30 -6.88 -0.80 -9.84
C TRP A 30 -7.73 -0.80 -11.11
N THR A 31 -8.84 -1.53 -11.06
CA THR A 31 -9.86 -1.57 -12.09
C THR A 31 -11.22 -1.24 -11.47
N ALA A 32 -12.24 -1.12 -12.31
CA ALA A 32 -13.60 -0.89 -11.81
C ALA A 32 -14.13 -2.03 -10.93
N ASP A 33 -13.56 -3.23 -11.02
CA ASP A 33 -14.09 -4.42 -10.37
C ASP A 33 -13.21 -4.96 -9.24
N GLU A 34 -11.91 -4.61 -9.23
CA GLU A 34 -10.97 -5.18 -8.27
C GLU A 34 -9.78 -4.27 -8.00
N ILE A 35 -9.19 -4.46 -6.85
CA ILE A 35 -7.93 -3.87 -6.43
C ILE A 35 -6.99 -5.00 -6.02
N LYS A 36 -5.74 -4.96 -6.49
CA LYS A 36 -4.70 -5.92 -6.10
C LYS A 36 -3.42 -5.20 -5.70
N PHE A 37 -2.73 -5.75 -4.73
CA PHE A 37 -1.46 -5.25 -4.24
C PHE A 37 -0.36 -6.27 -4.47
N PHE A 38 0.80 -5.79 -4.89
CA PHE A 38 1.95 -6.63 -5.23
C PHE A 38 3.23 -6.10 -4.60
N ILE A 39 4.14 -7.00 -4.27
CA ILE A 39 5.55 -6.68 -4.01
C ILE A 39 6.39 -7.58 -4.91
N ASP A 40 7.26 -6.98 -5.74
CA ASP A 40 8.12 -7.69 -6.70
C ASP A 40 7.35 -8.69 -7.58
N GLY A 41 6.15 -8.31 -8.01
CA GLY A 41 5.27 -9.15 -8.81
C GLY A 41 4.48 -10.21 -8.04
N GLU A 42 4.71 -10.34 -6.74
CA GLU A 42 3.98 -11.26 -5.88
C GLU A 42 2.72 -10.60 -5.32
N CYS A 43 1.54 -11.09 -5.70
CA CYS A 43 0.28 -10.56 -5.19
C CYS A 43 0.03 -11.01 -3.76
N PHE A 44 -0.14 -10.06 -2.86
CA PHE A 44 -0.37 -10.37 -1.45
C PHE A 44 -1.75 -9.96 -0.95
N ALA A 45 -2.48 -9.17 -1.72
CA ALA A 45 -3.84 -8.76 -1.35
C ALA A 45 -4.67 -8.52 -2.58
N ALA A 46 -5.91 -8.99 -2.56
CA ALA A 46 -6.89 -8.74 -3.61
C ALA A 46 -8.25 -8.48 -3.00
N TYR A 47 -8.92 -7.46 -3.50
CA TYR A 47 -10.26 -7.09 -3.08
C TYR A 47 -11.13 -6.90 -4.32
N THR A 48 -12.29 -7.56 -4.32
CA THR A 48 -13.35 -7.30 -5.30
C THR A 48 -14.45 -6.47 -4.66
N LYS A 49 -15.34 -5.91 -5.47
CA LYS A 49 -16.54 -5.22 -4.95
C LYS A 49 -17.35 -6.14 -4.03
N ASP A 50 -17.51 -7.41 -4.41
CA ASP A 50 -18.24 -8.38 -3.61
C ASP A 50 -17.55 -8.66 -2.26
N THR A 51 -16.24 -8.76 -2.27
CA THR A 51 -15.46 -8.96 -1.04
C THR A 51 -15.64 -7.78 -0.09
N LEU A 52 -15.52 -6.56 -0.60
CA LEU A 52 -15.69 -5.35 0.21
C LEU A 52 -17.12 -5.21 0.73
N ALA A 53 -18.12 -5.52 -0.10
CA ALA A 53 -19.52 -5.49 0.31
C ALA A 53 -19.79 -6.47 1.48
N ARG A 54 -19.21 -7.66 1.42
CA ARG A 54 -19.30 -8.64 2.53
C ARG A 54 -18.60 -8.18 3.80
N MET A 55 -17.58 -7.34 3.67
CA MET A 55 -16.87 -6.72 4.79
C MET A 55 -17.59 -5.47 5.33
N GLY A 56 -18.72 -5.09 4.75
CA GLY A 56 -19.52 -3.94 5.17
C GLY A 56 -19.12 -2.61 4.51
N TYR A 57 -18.21 -2.62 3.57
CA TYR A 57 -17.83 -1.42 2.83
C TYR A 57 -18.81 -1.15 1.70
N LYS A 58 -19.20 0.11 1.57
CA LYS A 58 -20.06 0.59 0.49
C LYS A 58 -19.28 1.64 -0.29
N GLY A 59 -18.93 1.35 -1.50
CA GLY A 59 -18.21 2.28 -2.35
C GLY A 59 -17.88 1.65 -3.69
N ASP A 60 -17.49 2.49 -4.59
CA ASP A 60 -17.05 2.10 -5.92
C ASP A 60 -15.54 2.33 -6.06
N PHE A 61 -14.94 1.64 -7.03
CA PHE A 61 -13.53 1.79 -7.35
C PHE A 61 -13.27 2.82 -8.46
N ASP A 62 -14.26 3.64 -8.76
CA ASP A 62 -14.21 4.64 -9.83
C ASP A 62 -13.98 6.06 -9.34
N ASP A 63 -13.76 6.25 -8.04
CA ASP A 63 -13.41 7.54 -7.48
C ASP A 63 -11.99 7.97 -7.84
N THR A 64 -11.78 9.28 -7.88
CA THR A 64 -10.46 9.87 -8.04
C THR A 64 -9.64 9.66 -6.77
N VAL A 65 -8.37 9.25 -6.92
CA VAL A 65 -7.45 9.07 -5.81
C VAL A 65 -6.15 9.83 -6.02
N ASN A 66 -5.46 10.10 -4.94
CA ASN A 66 -4.13 10.72 -4.94
C ASN A 66 -3.05 9.66 -4.76
N ILE A 67 -1.90 9.89 -5.39
CA ILE A 67 -0.69 9.13 -5.10
C ILE A 67 0.02 9.86 -3.96
N LEU A 68 0.21 9.18 -2.84
CA LEU A 68 0.85 9.74 -1.65
C LEU A 68 2.08 8.92 -1.29
N PHE A 69 3.16 9.63 -0.95
CA PHE A 69 4.32 9.05 -0.27
C PHE A 69 4.29 9.55 1.16
N ASP A 70 4.11 8.64 2.09
CA ASP A 70 3.98 8.96 3.50
C ASP A 70 4.97 8.15 4.33
N ASN A 71 5.55 8.81 5.31
CA ASN A 71 6.42 8.20 6.29
C ASN A 71 5.98 8.66 7.68
N GLN A 72 5.59 7.72 8.51
CA GLN A 72 4.99 8.02 9.79
C GLN A 72 5.81 7.42 10.94
N LEU A 73 6.06 8.22 11.95
CA LEU A 73 6.61 7.75 13.23
C LEU A 73 5.46 7.33 14.15
N ILE A 74 5.54 6.11 14.63
CA ILE A 74 4.54 5.52 15.51
C ILE A 74 4.98 5.64 16.95
N THR A 75 4.15 6.24 17.79
CA THR A 75 4.38 6.31 19.23
C THR A 75 3.66 5.18 19.97
N SER A 76 4.01 4.94 21.21
CA SER A 76 3.39 3.91 22.04
C SER A 76 1.89 4.13 22.29
N SER A 77 1.41 5.35 22.12
CA SER A 77 -0.01 5.70 22.23
C SER A 77 -0.79 5.52 20.92
N SER A 78 -0.11 5.22 19.82
CA SER A 78 -0.75 5.02 18.52
C SER A 78 -1.60 3.75 18.50
N PRO A 79 -2.79 3.79 17.88
CA PRO A 79 -3.62 2.59 17.73
C PRO A 79 -3.00 1.52 16.84
N VAL A 80 -1.98 1.88 16.04
CA VAL A 80 -1.25 0.92 15.20
C VAL A 80 0.06 0.43 15.83
N ALA A 81 0.35 0.86 17.06
CA ALA A 81 1.44 0.28 17.83
C ALA A 81 1.10 -1.16 18.19
N ASN A 82 2.04 -2.09 18.00
CA ASN A 82 1.83 -3.48 18.40
C ASN A 82 1.78 -3.61 19.94
N GLU A 83 1.28 -4.72 20.43
CA GLU A 83 1.14 -4.95 21.87
C GLU A 83 2.46 -4.77 22.63
N GLU A 84 3.54 -5.26 22.06
CA GLU A 84 4.89 -5.23 22.64
C GLU A 84 5.59 -3.87 22.44
N LYS A 85 4.97 -2.93 21.71
CA LYS A 85 5.52 -1.60 21.38
C LYS A 85 6.86 -1.62 20.65
N THR A 86 7.23 -2.74 20.05
CA THR A 86 8.50 -2.88 19.33
C THR A 86 8.57 -2.04 18.05
N ASN A 87 7.42 -1.66 17.49
CA ASN A 87 7.33 -0.83 16.30
C ASN A 87 7.19 0.67 16.60
N THR A 88 7.49 1.11 17.81
CA THR A 88 7.35 2.52 18.24
C THR A 88 8.67 3.26 18.21
N ILE A 89 8.58 4.60 18.11
CA ILE A 89 9.76 5.48 18.12
C ILE A 89 10.55 5.36 19.42
N GLU A 90 9.86 5.21 20.54
CA GLU A 90 10.47 5.08 21.85
C GLU A 90 11.40 3.87 21.95
N ASN A 91 11.08 2.80 21.23
CA ASN A 91 11.88 1.59 21.18
C ASN A 91 12.87 1.53 20.00
N ASN A 92 12.87 2.57 19.15
CA ASN A 92 13.70 2.61 17.94
C ASN A 92 14.45 3.93 17.75
N GLU A 93 14.69 4.68 18.82
CA GLU A 93 15.38 5.98 18.76
C GLU A 93 16.76 5.88 18.11
N GLY A 94 17.48 4.78 18.34
CA GLY A 94 18.80 4.54 17.77
C GLY A 94 18.79 4.28 16.24
N SER A 95 17.61 4.11 15.65
CA SER A 95 17.44 3.93 14.20
C SER A 95 17.25 5.25 13.44
N LEU A 96 17.28 6.38 14.16
CA LEU A 96 17.09 7.70 13.56
C LEU A 96 18.43 8.44 13.42
N PRO A 97 18.59 9.29 12.39
CA PRO A 97 17.62 9.55 11.33
C PRO A 97 17.45 8.38 10.37
N ALA A 98 16.25 8.21 9.83
CA ALA A 98 15.94 7.19 8.84
C ALA A 98 15.59 7.84 7.49
N GLU A 99 15.91 7.16 6.40
CA GLU A 99 15.63 7.61 5.06
C GLU A 99 14.57 6.73 4.40
N TYR A 100 13.62 7.38 3.75
CA TYR A 100 12.62 6.74 2.90
C TYR A 100 12.84 7.22 1.46
N SER A 101 13.35 6.33 0.62
CA SER A 101 13.75 6.66 -0.74
C SER A 101 12.82 6.04 -1.77
N VAL A 102 12.40 6.83 -2.74
CA VAL A 102 11.61 6.38 -3.88
C VAL A 102 12.41 6.66 -5.15
N GLU A 103 12.71 5.60 -5.91
CA GLU A 103 13.48 5.74 -7.14
C GLU A 103 12.59 6.24 -8.28
N TYR A 104 11.40 5.69 -8.44
CA TYR A 104 10.47 6.11 -9.47
C TYR A 104 9.03 5.76 -9.13
N VAL A 105 8.11 6.40 -9.84
CA VAL A 105 6.69 6.03 -9.92
C VAL A 105 6.32 5.92 -11.38
N ARG A 106 5.63 4.85 -11.74
CA ARG A 106 5.12 4.63 -13.08
C ARG A 106 3.64 4.33 -13.03
N LEU A 107 2.87 5.02 -13.85
CA LEU A 107 1.44 4.80 -14.00
C LEU A 107 1.19 4.16 -15.37
N TYR A 108 0.46 3.07 -15.36
CA TYR A 108 0.06 2.35 -16.56
C TYR A 108 -1.45 2.34 -16.67
N GLN A 109 -1.94 2.37 -17.88
CA GLN A 109 -3.36 2.20 -18.13
C GLN A 109 -3.58 1.19 -19.25
N LYS A 110 -4.75 0.56 -19.26
CA LYS A 110 -5.16 -0.31 -20.34
C LYS A 110 -5.33 0.51 -21.61
N GLN A 111 -4.91 -0.06 -22.76
CA GLN A 111 -5.10 0.59 -24.05
C GLN A 111 -6.58 0.88 -24.30
N GLY A 112 -6.88 2.11 -24.68
CA GLY A 112 -8.25 2.58 -24.92
C GLY A 112 -8.90 3.28 -23.74
N ASP A 113 -8.34 3.14 -22.53
CA ASP A 113 -8.82 3.87 -21.37
C ASP A 113 -8.37 5.33 -21.43
N VAL A 114 -9.15 6.21 -20.86
CA VAL A 114 -8.82 7.63 -20.75
C VAL A 114 -8.30 7.89 -19.34
N LEU A 115 -7.06 8.37 -19.28
CA LEU A 115 -6.48 8.83 -18.02
C LEU A 115 -6.66 10.34 -17.90
N VAL A 116 -7.28 10.76 -16.82
CA VAL A 116 -7.39 12.16 -16.45
C VAL A 116 -6.49 12.42 -15.26
N LEU A 117 -5.48 13.27 -15.46
CA LEU A 117 -4.61 13.72 -14.37
C LEU A 117 -5.03 15.15 -13.99
N GLU A 118 -5.32 15.34 -12.74
CA GLU A 118 -5.65 16.65 -12.19
C GLU A 118 -4.46 17.20 -11.42
N THR A 119 -4.14 18.46 -11.66
CA THR A 119 -3.14 19.17 -10.87
C THR A 119 -3.72 19.48 -9.50
N PRO A 120 -3.01 19.18 -8.41
CA PRO A 120 -3.46 19.54 -7.08
C PRO A 120 -3.68 21.06 -6.97
N ALA A 121 -4.60 21.45 -6.08
CA ALA A 121 -4.81 22.85 -5.75
C ALA A 121 -3.52 23.46 -5.15
N ASP A 122 -3.40 24.80 -5.23
CA ASP A 122 -2.23 25.53 -4.73
C ASP A 122 -1.90 25.16 -3.27
N GLY A 123 -0.63 24.94 -3.01
CA GLY A 123 -0.12 24.61 -1.68
C GLY A 123 -0.07 23.12 -1.35
N GLN A 124 -0.32 22.28 -2.31
CA GLN A 124 -0.23 20.81 -2.14
C GLN A 124 0.91 20.21 -2.95
#